data_008c69126bc4296ab8c72e3e1c9e799a
#
_entry.id   008c69126bc4296ab8c72e3e1c9e799a
#
_cell.length_a   1.000
_cell.length_b   1.000
_cell.length_c   1.000
_cell.angle_alpha   90.00
_cell.angle_beta   90.00
_cell.angle_gamma   90.00
#
_symmetry.space_group_name_H-M   'P 1'
#
loop_
_entity.id
_entity.type
_entity.pdbx_description
1 polymer ?
#
loop_
_entity_poly.entity_id
_entity_poly.type
_entity_poly.pdbx_seq_one_letter_code
_entity_poly.pdbx_strand_id
1 'polypeptide(L)'
;NFYHTLEVLDNVAENTSNLWLRWAAILHDIAKAPTKRFDPEVGWTFHGHEELGAKMVPRLFKRLRLPLDHQMKYVQKLVRLHLRPIALVKGSVTDAAIRRLLHEAGDDIEDLMLLCNADITSKNEFKVKRYKQNFELVSEKLKLVEEKDRVRNFQPPVSGQLIMDTFQIGPCSAIGSIKTHIKDAILEGHIANEYHEAFAEMLRFGAELGLKAVVVAPQPE
;
A
#
# COMPACT_ATOMS: atom_id res chain seq x y z
N ASN A 1 16.22 -5.89 18.44
CA ASN A 1 15.18 -4.99 17.92
C ASN A 1 15.15 -3.63 18.65
N PHE A 2 15.30 -3.57 20.01
CA PHE A 2 15.19 -2.31 20.76
C PHE A 2 16.16 -1.23 20.25
N TYR A 3 17.46 -1.51 20.20
CA TYR A 3 18.46 -0.54 19.70
C TYR A 3 18.25 -0.17 18.24
N HIS A 4 17.85 -1.14 17.40
CA HIS A 4 17.47 -0.89 16.01
C HIS A 4 16.29 0.10 15.91
N THR A 5 15.24 -0.09 16.72
CA THR A 5 14.10 0.83 16.74
C THR A 5 14.51 2.26 17.13
N LEU A 6 15.45 2.41 18.09
CA LEU A 6 15.96 3.72 18.46
C LEU A 6 16.79 4.35 17.34
N GLU A 7 17.64 3.59 16.67
CA GLU A 7 18.42 4.03 15.51
C GLU A 7 17.50 4.50 14.36
N VAL A 8 16.45 3.74 14.05
CA VAL A 8 15.44 4.14 13.06
C VAL A 8 14.71 5.41 13.48
N LEU A 9 14.36 5.55 14.76
CA LEU A 9 13.74 6.76 15.28
C LEU A 9 14.65 7.98 15.14
N ASP A 10 15.93 7.85 15.46
CA ASP A 10 16.92 8.92 15.32
C ASP A 10 17.07 9.31 13.85
N ASN A 11 17.23 8.33 12.95
CA ASN A 11 17.30 8.57 11.52
C ASN A 11 16.07 9.30 10.95
N VAL A 12 14.87 8.96 11.43
CA VAL A 12 13.64 9.69 11.06
C VAL A 12 13.66 11.09 11.64
N ALA A 13 14.06 11.25 12.91
CA ALA A 13 14.04 12.54 13.59
C ALA A 13 15.01 13.58 13.02
N GLU A 14 16.12 13.12 12.41
CA GLU A 14 17.07 13.99 11.68
C GLU A 14 16.46 14.57 10.39
N ASN A 15 15.50 13.87 9.78
CA ASN A 15 14.95 14.23 8.47
C ASN A 15 13.57 14.90 8.54
N THR A 16 12.85 14.80 9.66
CA THR A 16 11.52 15.38 9.78
C THR A 16 11.12 15.67 11.22
N SER A 17 10.30 16.71 11.40
CA SER A 17 9.63 17.03 12.67
C SER A 17 8.27 16.34 12.81
N ASN A 18 7.81 15.55 11.82
CA ASN A 18 6.52 14.87 11.86
C ASN A 18 6.47 13.86 13.03
N LEU A 19 5.74 14.22 14.08
CA LEU A 19 5.59 13.40 15.29
C LEU A 19 5.02 12.01 14.98
N TRP A 20 4.06 11.94 14.03
CA TRP A 20 3.38 10.68 13.73
C TRP A 20 4.24 9.74 12.89
N LEU A 21 5.15 10.27 12.07
CA LEU A 21 6.16 9.46 11.40
C LEU A 21 7.17 8.89 12.42
N ARG A 22 7.55 9.66 13.44
CA ARG A 22 8.37 9.15 14.55
C ARG A 22 7.65 8.03 15.33
N TRP A 23 6.32 8.15 15.55
CA TRP A 23 5.53 7.06 16.12
C TRP A 23 5.49 5.83 15.19
N ALA A 24 5.42 6.00 13.88
CA ALA A 24 5.53 4.88 12.94
C ALA A 24 6.90 4.20 13.05
N ALA A 25 7.99 4.96 13.18
CA ALA A 25 9.34 4.43 13.40
C ALA A 25 9.44 3.61 14.71
N ILE A 26 8.81 4.06 15.80
CA ILE A 26 8.79 3.31 17.07
C ILE A 26 7.99 1.98 16.91
N LEU A 27 6.92 1.97 16.12
CA LEU A 27 5.97 0.88 16.08
C LEU A 27 6.13 -0.06 14.86
N HIS A 28 7.00 0.26 13.86
CA HIS A 28 7.10 -0.51 12.62
C HIS A 28 7.36 -2.00 12.88
N ASP A 29 8.20 -2.29 13.85
CA ASP A 29 8.67 -3.64 14.22
C ASP A 29 8.00 -4.22 15.49
N ILE A 30 6.97 -3.57 16.02
CA ILE A 30 6.38 -3.92 17.33
C ILE A 30 5.91 -5.38 17.42
N ALA A 31 5.51 -5.96 16.31
CA ALA A 31 5.02 -7.33 16.25
C ALA A 31 6.08 -8.38 15.91
N LYS A 32 7.37 -8.02 15.78
CA LYS A 32 8.43 -9.02 15.57
C LYS A 32 8.52 -10.04 16.71
N ALA A 33 8.26 -9.65 17.95
CA ALA A 33 8.31 -10.58 19.09
C ALA A 33 7.22 -11.67 19.00
N PRO A 34 5.91 -11.36 18.83
CA PRO A 34 4.88 -12.38 18.72
C PRO A 34 4.90 -13.17 17.42
N THR A 35 5.50 -12.65 16.34
CA THR A 35 5.59 -13.35 15.04
C THR A 35 6.88 -14.14 14.86
N LYS A 36 7.79 -14.10 15.83
CA LYS A 36 9.06 -14.81 15.77
C LYS A 36 8.83 -16.32 15.65
N ARG A 37 9.40 -16.94 14.61
CA ARG A 37 9.40 -18.39 14.38
C ARG A 37 10.80 -18.83 13.95
N PHE A 38 11.18 -20.05 14.30
CA PHE A 38 12.41 -20.65 13.82
C PHE A 38 12.07 -21.57 12.63
N ASP A 39 12.75 -21.35 11.53
CA ASP A 39 12.72 -22.18 10.34
C ASP A 39 14.07 -22.89 10.20
N PRO A 40 14.11 -24.21 10.03
CA PRO A 40 15.37 -24.96 9.95
C PRO A 40 16.27 -24.58 8.77
N GLU A 41 15.70 -24.08 7.68
CA GLU A 41 16.44 -23.74 6.46
C GLU A 41 16.90 -22.28 6.45
N VAL A 42 16.09 -21.37 7.00
CA VAL A 42 16.31 -19.91 6.92
C VAL A 42 16.74 -19.30 8.26
N GLY A 43 16.48 -19.98 9.38
CA GLY A 43 16.70 -19.47 10.73
C GLY A 43 15.48 -18.71 11.29
N TRP A 44 15.72 -17.67 12.07
CA TRP A 44 14.65 -16.88 12.67
C TRP A 44 13.90 -16.02 11.65
N THR A 45 12.59 -16.20 11.57
CA THR A 45 11.67 -15.47 10.68
C THR A 45 10.65 -14.68 11.49
N PHE A 46 10.04 -13.66 10.84
CA PHE A 46 9.07 -12.74 11.45
C PHE A 46 7.92 -12.43 10.47
N HIS A 47 7.51 -13.40 9.68
CA HIS A 47 6.50 -13.19 8.63
C HIS A 47 5.19 -12.63 9.20
N GLY A 48 4.64 -11.63 8.54
CA GLY A 48 3.37 -10.99 8.89
C GLY A 48 3.44 -10.04 10.08
N HIS A 49 4.66 -9.65 10.53
CA HIS A 49 4.77 -8.68 11.63
C HIS A 49 4.24 -7.30 11.24
N GLU A 50 4.30 -6.92 9.98
CA GLU A 50 3.74 -5.67 9.46
C GLU A 50 2.22 -5.64 9.60
N GLU A 51 1.54 -6.72 9.24
CA GLU A 51 0.08 -6.83 9.34
C GLU A 51 -0.39 -6.94 10.81
N LEU A 52 0.30 -7.75 11.61
CA LEU A 52 -0.01 -7.86 13.04
C LEU A 52 0.31 -6.55 13.77
N GLY A 53 1.44 -5.89 13.45
CA GLY A 53 1.83 -4.60 14.01
C GLY A 53 0.76 -3.54 13.74
N ALA A 54 0.30 -3.44 12.50
CA ALA A 54 -0.79 -2.54 12.12
C ALA A 54 -2.08 -2.80 12.93
N LYS A 55 -2.43 -4.07 13.19
CA LYS A 55 -3.58 -4.42 14.05
C LYS A 55 -3.36 -4.06 15.52
N MET A 56 -2.12 -3.98 15.97
CA MET A 56 -1.78 -3.59 17.35
C MET A 56 -1.85 -2.07 17.58
N VAL A 57 -1.63 -1.25 16.54
CA VAL A 57 -1.60 0.23 16.65
C VAL A 57 -2.83 0.81 17.34
N PRO A 58 -4.09 0.49 17.00
CA PRO A 58 -5.25 1.07 17.67
C PRO A 58 -5.30 0.77 19.17
N ARG A 59 -4.92 -0.45 19.56
CA ARG A 59 -4.88 -0.84 20.97
C ARG A 59 -3.80 -0.09 21.74
N LEU A 60 -2.63 0.12 21.14
CA LEU A 60 -1.52 0.87 21.73
C LEU A 60 -1.87 2.35 21.87
N PHE A 61 -2.44 2.97 20.84
CA PHE A 61 -2.90 4.36 20.87
C PHE A 61 -3.93 4.58 21.99
N LYS A 62 -4.93 3.69 22.09
CA LYS A 62 -5.93 3.74 23.17
C LYS A 62 -5.26 3.64 24.55
N ARG A 63 -4.32 2.69 24.75
CA ARG A 63 -3.60 2.50 26.02
C ARG A 63 -2.77 3.70 26.41
N LEU A 64 -2.12 4.35 25.43
CA LEU A 64 -1.27 5.52 25.61
C LEU A 64 -2.05 6.83 25.61
N ARG A 65 -3.38 6.80 25.46
CA ARG A 65 -4.26 7.97 25.35
C ARG A 65 -3.88 8.91 24.21
N LEU A 66 -3.38 8.35 23.10
CA LEU A 66 -3.12 9.06 21.85
C LEU A 66 -4.42 9.21 21.03
N PRO A 67 -4.47 10.16 20.08
CA PRO A 67 -5.65 10.37 19.20
C PRO A 67 -6.00 9.09 18.41
N LEU A 68 -7.31 8.77 18.34
CA LEU A 68 -7.83 7.60 17.61
C LEU A 68 -8.45 8.00 16.25
N ASP A 69 -7.90 9.00 15.62
CA ASP A 69 -8.37 9.63 14.40
C ASP A 69 -7.50 9.28 13.17
N HIS A 70 -7.39 10.23 12.23
CA HIS A 70 -6.55 10.10 11.03
C HIS A 70 -5.06 9.86 11.34
N GLN A 71 -4.55 10.38 12.46
CA GLN A 71 -3.15 10.22 12.88
C GLN A 71 -2.85 8.77 13.24
N MET A 72 -3.78 8.11 13.95
CA MET A 72 -3.67 6.67 14.23
C MET A 72 -3.72 5.85 12.93
N LYS A 73 -4.63 6.19 12.01
CA LYS A 73 -4.76 5.51 10.71
C LYS A 73 -3.49 5.69 9.86
N TYR A 74 -2.89 6.87 9.89
CA TYR A 74 -1.62 7.16 9.25
C TYR A 74 -0.50 6.25 9.78
N VAL A 75 -0.29 6.21 11.12
CA VAL A 75 0.71 5.33 11.73
C VAL A 75 0.43 3.86 11.40
N GLN A 76 -0.82 3.42 11.50
CA GLN A 76 -1.23 2.07 11.16
C GLN A 76 -0.91 1.70 9.70
N LYS A 77 -1.16 2.62 8.76
CA LYS A 77 -0.84 2.45 7.35
C LYS A 77 0.66 2.29 7.13
N LEU A 78 1.48 3.19 7.70
CA LEU A 78 2.93 3.13 7.54
C LEU A 78 3.53 1.85 8.15
N VAL A 79 3.07 1.44 9.34
CA VAL A 79 3.48 0.16 9.95
C VAL A 79 3.15 -1.02 9.03
N ARG A 80 1.98 -1.03 8.40
CA ARG A 80 1.58 -2.10 7.48
C ARG A 80 2.42 -2.13 6.21
N LEU A 81 2.80 -0.97 5.69
CA LEU A 81 3.44 -0.85 4.38
C LEU A 81 4.97 -0.79 4.42
N HIS A 82 5.61 -0.67 5.61
CA HIS A 82 7.04 -0.38 5.73
C HIS A 82 7.96 -1.38 5.00
N LEU A 83 7.53 -2.61 4.80
CA LEU A 83 8.32 -3.60 4.05
C LEU A 83 8.14 -3.52 2.53
N ARG A 84 7.10 -2.84 2.02
CA ARG A 84 6.75 -2.83 0.60
C ARG A 84 7.84 -2.19 -0.27
N PRO A 85 8.34 -0.97 0.04
CA PRO A 85 9.46 -0.38 -0.72
C PRO A 85 10.71 -1.24 -0.70
N ILE A 86 11.05 -1.85 0.45
CA ILE A 86 12.22 -2.72 0.59
C ILE A 86 12.10 -3.99 -0.27
N ALA A 87 10.90 -4.55 -0.37
CA ALA A 87 10.64 -5.71 -1.23
C ALA A 87 10.86 -5.38 -2.70
N LEU A 88 10.49 -4.17 -3.15
CA LEU A 88 10.74 -3.70 -4.51
C LEU A 88 12.22 -3.56 -4.82
N VAL A 89 13.03 -3.15 -3.84
CA VAL A 89 14.51 -3.03 -3.98
C VAL A 89 15.18 -4.39 -4.21
N LYS A 90 14.61 -5.47 -3.71
CA LYS A 90 15.17 -6.82 -3.78
C LYS A 90 14.79 -7.60 -5.04
N GLY A 91 13.70 -7.21 -5.70
CA GLY A 91 13.14 -7.94 -6.85
C GLY A 91 13.19 -7.16 -8.16
N SER A 92 12.57 -7.70 -9.20
CA SER A 92 12.30 -6.94 -10.41
C SER A 92 11.18 -5.93 -10.13
N VAL A 93 11.49 -4.65 -10.26
CA VAL A 93 10.54 -3.56 -10.04
C VAL A 93 9.63 -3.44 -11.24
N THR A 94 8.44 -4.03 -11.18
CA THR A 94 7.42 -3.90 -12.22
C THR A 94 6.58 -2.64 -12.01
N ASP A 95 6.05 -2.08 -13.09
CA ASP A 95 5.16 -0.92 -13.02
C ASP A 95 3.89 -1.22 -12.23
N ALA A 96 3.35 -2.44 -12.33
CA ALA A 96 2.23 -2.90 -11.53
C ALA A 96 2.51 -2.85 -10.02
N ALA A 97 3.68 -3.31 -9.59
CA ALA A 97 4.08 -3.25 -8.18
C ALA A 97 4.22 -1.80 -7.69
N ILE A 98 4.72 -0.91 -8.52
CA ILE A 98 4.80 0.54 -8.24
C ILE A 98 3.40 1.17 -8.16
N ARG A 99 2.49 0.86 -9.11
CA ARG A 99 1.11 1.38 -9.05
C ARG A 99 0.39 0.94 -7.79
N ARG A 100 0.54 -0.33 -7.40
CA ARG A 100 -0.04 -0.85 -6.15
C ARG A 100 0.51 -0.12 -4.93
N LEU A 101 1.82 0.13 -4.86
CA LEU A 101 2.43 0.86 -3.76
C LEU A 101 1.92 2.31 -3.70
N LEU A 102 1.88 3.02 -4.84
CA LEU A 102 1.35 4.38 -4.94
C LEU A 102 -0.11 4.45 -4.50
N HIS A 103 -0.93 3.50 -4.94
CA HIS A 103 -2.34 3.45 -4.57
C HIS A 103 -2.55 3.14 -3.07
N GLU A 104 -1.79 2.20 -2.51
CA GLU A 104 -1.92 1.81 -1.09
C GLU A 104 -1.40 2.90 -0.14
N ALA A 105 -0.29 3.55 -0.48
CA ALA A 105 0.31 4.62 0.32
C ALA A 105 -0.45 5.94 0.16
N GLY A 106 -0.94 6.23 -1.05
CA GLY A 106 -1.60 7.51 -1.34
C GLY A 106 -0.68 8.68 -1.06
N ASP A 107 -1.20 9.72 -0.40
CA ASP A 107 -0.45 10.94 -0.08
C ASP A 107 0.68 10.72 0.95
N ASP A 108 0.72 9.56 1.61
CA ASP A 108 1.76 9.25 2.60
C ASP A 108 2.98 8.53 1.98
N ILE A 109 3.11 8.49 0.64
CA ILE A 109 4.18 7.75 -0.05
C ILE A 109 5.57 8.31 0.31
N GLU A 110 5.73 9.63 0.39
CA GLU A 110 6.99 10.28 0.73
C GLU A 110 7.43 9.93 2.15
N ASP A 111 6.50 9.96 3.10
CA ASP A 111 6.74 9.59 4.50
C ASP A 111 7.04 8.08 4.65
N LEU A 112 6.35 7.25 3.88
CA LEU A 112 6.64 5.81 3.81
C LEU A 112 8.06 5.55 3.30
N MET A 113 8.46 6.25 2.24
CA MET A 113 9.80 6.14 1.67
C MET A 113 10.86 6.63 2.66
N LEU A 114 10.60 7.71 3.41
CA LEU A 114 11.50 8.19 4.45
C LEU A 114 11.66 7.16 5.57
N LEU A 115 10.56 6.58 6.07
CA LEU A 115 10.59 5.52 7.09
C LEU A 115 11.42 4.32 6.62
N CYS A 116 11.19 3.86 5.40
CA CYS A 116 11.89 2.70 4.84
C CYS A 116 13.37 2.97 4.63
N ASN A 117 13.75 4.19 4.22
CA ASN A 117 15.17 4.58 4.10
C ASN A 117 15.85 4.64 5.49
N ALA A 118 15.14 5.15 6.50
CA ALA A 118 15.62 5.20 7.88
C ALA A 118 15.81 3.81 8.49
N ASP A 119 15.00 2.81 8.08
CA ASP A 119 15.08 1.41 8.50
C ASP A 119 16.28 0.65 7.89
N ILE A 120 16.92 1.21 6.86
CA ILE A 120 18.15 0.64 6.28
C ILE A 120 19.32 0.86 7.25
N THR A 121 19.36 0.03 8.28
CA THR A 121 20.46 0.00 9.26
C THR A 121 21.26 -1.28 9.11
N SER A 122 22.55 -1.19 8.97
CA SER A 122 23.45 -2.35 8.91
C SER A 122 24.87 -1.91 9.24
N LYS A 123 25.60 -2.72 9.98
CA LYS A 123 27.04 -2.51 10.22
C LYS A 123 27.90 -2.73 8.96
N ASN A 124 27.32 -3.28 7.89
CA ASN A 124 28.02 -3.51 6.62
C ASN A 124 27.76 -2.35 5.65
N GLU A 125 28.70 -1.43 5.54
CA GLU A 125 28.63 -0.24 4.70
C GLU A 125 28.36 -0.54 3.21
N PHE A 126 28.91 -1.62 2.67
CA PHE A 126 28.66 -2.05 1.28
C PHE A 126 27.21 -2.44 1.06
N LYS A 127 26.60 -3.14 2.04
CA LYS A 127 25.17 -3.47 1.98
C LYS A 127 24.31 -2.21 2.07
N VAL A 128 24.62 -1.31 3.00
CA VAL A 128 23.90 -0.02 3.16
C VAL A 128 23.97 0.79 1.86
N LYS A 129 25.17 0.95 1.29
CA LYS A 129 25.34 1.69 0.04
C LYS A 129 24.52 1.08 -1.10
N ARG A 130 24.55 -0.25 -1.27
CA ARG A 130 23.77 -0.93 -2.30
C ARG A 130 22.26 -0.76 -2.11
N TYR A 131 21.78 -0.88 -0.85
CA TYR A 131 20.35 -0.68 -0.57
C TYR A 131 19.92 0.76 -0.83
N LYS A 132 20.72 1.74 -0.45
CA LYS A 132 20.42 3.16 -0.73
C LYS A 132 20.36 3.46 -2.23
N GLN A 133 21.31 2.96 -3.02
CA GLN A 133 21.30 3.10 -4.49
C GLN A 133 20.05 2.48 -5.10
N ASN A 134 19.69 1.25 -4.72
CA ASN A 134 18.49 0.60 -5.21
C ASN A 134 17.21 1.35 -4.77
N PHE A 135 17.22 1.95 -3.57
CA PHE A 135 16.12 2.74 -3.06
C PHE A 135 15.91 4.04 -3.87
N GLU A 136 16.99 4.68 -4.31
CA GLU A 136 16.95 5.83 -5.23
C GLU A 136 16.30 5.43 -6.57
N LEU A 137 16.65 4.27 -7.13
CA LEU A 137 16.03 3.73 -8.34
C LEU A 137 14.52 3.49 -8.17
N VAL A 138 14.10 2.96 -7.02
CA VAL A 138 12.67 2.80 -6.72
C VAL A 138 11.99 4.17 -6.62
N SER A 139 12.63 5.16 -5.99
CA SER A 139 12.09 6.52 -5.86
C SER A 139 11.92 7.22 -7.21
N GLU A 140 12.88 7.08 -8.12
CA GLU A 140 12.79 7.59 -9.49
C GLU A 140 11.64 6.91 -10.26
N LYS A 141 11.54 5.58 -10.15
CA LYS A 141 10.49 4.83 -10.81
C LYS A 141 9.09 5.16 -10.27
N LEU A 142 8.95 5.42 -8.96
CA LEU A 142 7.71 5.93 -8.36
C LEU A 142 7.26 7.22 -9.03
N LYS A 143 8.17 8.19 -9.21
CA LYS A 143 7.86 9.46 -9.87
C LYS A 143 7.43 9.27 -11.32
N LEU A 144 8.18 8.48 -12.09
CA LEU A 144 7.88 8.21 -13.50
C LEU A 144 6.50 7.55 -13.70
N VAL A 145 6.19 6.54 -12.89
CA VAL A 145 4.89 5.84 -12.97
C VAL A 145 3.75 6.76 -12.50
N GLU A 146 3.97 7.57 -11.48
CA GLU A 146 2.96 8.51 -11.01
C GLU A 146 2.66 9.60 -12.04
N GLU A 147 3.68 10.18 -12.67
CA GLU A 147 3.52 11.18 -13.74
C GLU A 147 2.76 10.61 -14.95
N LYS A 148 3.05 9.34 -15.30
CA LYS A 148 2.41 8.64 -16.43
C LYS A 148 0.98 8.24 -16.14
N ASP A 149 0.76 7.53 -15.01
CA ASP A 149 -0.46 6.76 -14.77
C ASP A 149 -1.40 7.41 -13.75
N ARG A 150 -0.93 8.42 -12.99
CA ARG A 150 -1.70 9.20 -11.98
C ARG A 150 -2.54 8.32 -11.04
N VAL A 151 -1.94 7.22 -10.56
CA VAL A 151 -2.65 6.21 -9.77
C VAL A 151 -2.74 6.50 -8.27
N ARG A 152 -2.07 7.56 -7.79
CA ARG A 152 -2.19 8.01 -6.40
C ARG A 152 -3.64 8.43 -6.13
N ASN A 153 -4.29 7.81 -5.15
CA ASN A 153 -5.68 8.11 -4.75
C ASN A 153 -6.73 7.98 -5.87
N PHE A 154 -6.42 7.31 -7.00
CA PHE A 154 -7.40 7.16 -8.06
C PHE A 154 -8.63 6.36 -7.61
N GLN A 155 -9.77 6.69 -8.22
CA GLN A 155 -10.97 5.88 -8.13
C GLN A 155 -11.30 5.37 -9.54
N PRO A 156 -11.63 4.08 -9.68
CA PRO A 156 -12.11 3.58 -10.97
C PRO A 156 -13.29 4.42 -11.49
N PRO A 157 -13.34 4.76 -12.78
CA PRO A 157 -14.36 5.65 -13.34
C PRO A 157 -15.75 5.01 -13.42
N VAL A 158 -15.92 3.82 -12.84
CA VAL A 158 -17.18 3.10 -12.73
C VAL A 158 -17.68 3.14 -11.30
N SER A 159 -18.78 3.85 -11.04
CA SER A 159 -19.40 3.96 -9.72
C SER A 159 -20.24 2.73 -9.37
N GLY A 160 -20.49 2.52 -8.06
CA GLY A 160 -21.40 1.45 -7.63
C GLY A 160 -22.84 1.66 -8.14
N GLN A 161 -23.28 2.92 -8.27
CA GLN A 161 -24.60 3.26 -8.82
C GLN A 161 -24.67 2.84 -10.30
N LEU A 162 -23.65 3.16 -11.10
CA LEU A 162 -23.60 2.76 -12.51
C LEU A 162 -23.68 1.23 -12.67
N ILE A 163 -23.02 0.46 -11.80
CA ILE A 163 -23.09 -1.01 -11.80
C ILE A 163 -24.53 -1.46 -11.53
N MET A 164 -25.17 -0.91 -10.48
CA MET A 164 -26.55 -1.25 -10.13
C MET A 164 -27.51 -0.94 -11.27
N ASP A 165 -27.38 0.21 -11.90
CA ASP A 165 -28.26 0.66 -12.99
C ASP A 165 -28.06 -0.18 -14.24
N THR A 166 -26.80 -0.52 -14.59
CA THR A 166 -26.47 -1.31 -15.77
C THR A 166 -27.00 -2.74 -15.69
N PHE A 167 -26.85 -3.38 -14.53
CA PHE A 167 -27.27 -4.77 -14.33
C PHE A 167 -28.66 -4.90 -13.69
N GLN A 168 -29.35 -3.80 -13.35
CA GLN A 168 -30.64 -3.76 -12.67
C GLN A 168 -30.63 -4.61 -11.39
N ILE A 169 -29.59 -4.44 -10.58
CA ILE A 169 -29.40 -5.14 -9.30
C ILE A 169 -29.43 -4.16 -8.12
N GLY A 170 -29.88 -4.64 -6.97
CA GLY A 170 -29.78 -3.90 -5.72
C GLY A 170 -28.37 -3.99 -5.10
N PRO A 171 -28.12 -3.28 -3.96
CA PRO A 171 -26.88 -3.37 -3.21
C PRO A 171 -26.55 -4.81 -2.84
N CYS A 172 -25.44 -5.34 -3.34
CA CYS A 172 -24.99 -6.72 -3.09
C CYS A 172 -23.46 -6.85 -3.23
N SER A 173 -22.92 -8.01 -2.86
CA SER A 173 -21.48 -8.29 -2.90
C SER A 173 -20.88 -8.22 -4.32
N ALA A 174 -21.66 -8.49 -5.37
CA ALA A 174 -21.20 -8.45 -6.75
C ALA A 174 -20.67 -7.05 -7.14
N ILE A 175 -21.29 -5.97 -6.61
CA ILE A 175 -20.84 -4.59 -6.85
C ILE A 175 -19.42 -4.39 -6.32
N GLY A 176 -19.14 -4.85 -5.11
CA GLY A 176 -17.83 -4.80 -4.51
C GLY A 176 -16.79 -5.62 -5.30
N SER A 177 -17.18 -6.82 -5.74
CA SER A 177 -16.33 -7.69 -6.56
C SER A 177 -15.97 -7.04 -7.89
N ILE A 178 -16.94 -6.46 -8.60
CA ILE A 178 -16.73 -5.75 -9.88
C ILE A 178 -15.80 -4.55 -9.68
N LYS A 179 -16.05 -3.70 -8.67
CA LYS A 179 -15.19 -2.55 -8.37
C LYS A 179 -13.76 -2.96 -8.04
N THR A 180 -13.58 -4.02 -7.27
CA THR A 180 -12.26 -4.55 -6.92
C THR A 180 -11.55 -5.08 -8.16
N HIS A 181 -12.24 -5.85 -8.99
CA HIS A 181 -11.70 -6.40 -10.24
C HIS A 181 -11.22 -5.30 -11.20
N ILE A 182 -12.04 -4.25 -11.44
CA ILE A 182 -11.67 -3.11 -12.29
C ILE A 182 -10.45 -2.39 -11.72
N LYS A 183 -10.44 -2.11 -10.41
CA LYS A 183 -9.29 -1.49 -9.75
C LYS A 183 -8.02 -2.31 -9.95
N ASP A 184 -8.09 -3.63 -9.74
CA ASP A 184 -6.94 -4.51 -9.89
C ASP A 184 -6.47 -4.57 -11.35
N ALA A 185 -7.38 -4.60 -12.33
CA ALA A 185 -7.05 -4.57 -13.75
C ALA A 185 -6.30 -3.27 -14.14
N ILE A 186 -6.71 -2.12 -13.59
CA ILE A 186 -6.02 -0.84 -13.79
C ILE A 186 -4.63 -0.87 -13.14
N LEU A 187 -4.51 -1.34 -11.90
CA LEU A 187 -3.22 -1.42 -11.20
C LEU A 187 -2.24 -2.38 -11.85
N GLU A 188 -2.72 -3.48 -12.42
CA GLU A 188 -1.90 -4.41 -13.21
C GLU A 188 -1.54 -3.84 -14.60
N GLY A 189 -2.27 -2.82 -15.06
CA GLY A 189 -2.08 -2.19 -16.38
C GLY A 189 -2.70 -3.01 -17.52
N HIS A 190 -3.68 -3.85 -17.20
CA HIS A 190 -4.47 -4.57 -18.21
C HIS A 190 -5.43 -3.65 -18.95
N ILE A 191 -5.92 -2.62 -18.26
CA ILE A 191 -6.76 -1.56 -18.79
C ILE A 191 -6.26 -0.19 -18.32
N ALA A 192 -6.52 0.86 -19.08
CA ALA A 192 -6.30 2.23 -18.66
C ALA A 192 -7.34 2.68 -17.62
N ASN A 193 -7.01 3.72 -16.83
CA ASN A 193 -7.98 4.35 -15.92
C ASN A 193 -8.90 5.31 -16.70
N GLU A 194 -9.57 4.77 -17.72
CA GLU A 194 -10.46 5.46 -18.64
C GLU A 194 -11.86 4.84 -18.59
N TYR A 195 -12.91 5.68 -18.74
CA TYR A 195 -14.28 5.24 -18.59
C TYR A 195 -14.65 4.09 -19.52
N HIS A 196 -14.28 4.20 -20.81
CA HIS A 196 -14.66 3.19 -21.82
C HIS A 196 -14.04 1.82 -21.53
N GLU A 197 -12.78 1.78 -21.16
CA GLU A 197 -12.09 0.51 -20.84
C GLU A 197 -12.63 -0.10 -19.54
N ALA A 198 -12.81 0.72 -18.50
CA ALA A 198 -13.36 0.28 -17.22
C ALA A 198 -14.81 -0.19 -17.36
N PHE A 199 -15.62 0.46 -18.20
CA PHE A 199 -17.00 0.06 -18.48
C PHE A 199 -17.07 -1.26 -19.27
N ALA A 200 -16.22 -1.42 -20.28
CA ALA A 200 -16.14 -2.68 -21.03
C ALA A 200 -15.72 -3.85 -20.11
N GLU A 201 -14.76 -3.61 -19.21
CA GLU A 201 -14.31 -4.60 -18.23
C GLU A 201 -15.38 -4.91 -17.19
N MET A 202 -16.18 -3.92 -16.78
CA MET A 202 -17.37 -4.10 -15.93
C MET A 202 -18.37 -5.07 -16.57
N LEU A 203 -18.67 -4.88 -17.85
CA LEU A 203 -19.61 -5.75 -18.60
C LEU A 203 -19.06 -7.18 -18.72
N ARG A 204 -17.79 -7.31 -19.06
CA ARG A 204 -17.11 -8.60 -19.21
C ARG A 204 -17.14 -9.39 -17.90
N PHE A 205 -16.65 -8.79 -16.81
CA PHE A 205 -16.59 -9.46 -15.51
C PHE A 205 -17.98 -9.67 -14.89
N GLY A 206 -18.91 -8.73 -15.11
CA GLY A 206 -20.30 -8.90 -14.71
C GLY A 206 -20.95 -10.13 -15.35
N ALA A 207 -20.68 -10.39 -16.64
CA ALA A 207 -21.15 -11.59 -17.34
C ALA A 207 -20.54 -12.88 -16.75
N GLU A 208 -19.27 -12.87 -16.33
CA GLU A 208 -18.63 -14.00 -15.61
C GLU A 208 -19.33 -14.30 -14.28
N LEU A 209 -19.85 -13.25 -13.60
CA LEU A 209 -20.66 -13.40 -12.38
C LEU A 209 -22.13 -13.80 -12.66
N GLY A 210 -22.49 -14.03 -13.93
CA GLY A 210 -23.85 -14.41 -14.35
C GLY A 210 -24.83 -13.23 -14.45
N LEU A 211 -24.34 -11.98 -14.39
CA LEU A 211 -25.16 -10.78 -14.54
C LEU A 211 -25.39 -10.47 -16.03
N LYS A 212 -26.59 -9.96 -16.35
CA LYS A 212 -26.94 -9.52 -17.71
C LYS A 212 -27.12 -8.01 -17.70
N ALA A 213 -26.39 -7.30 -18.55
CA ALA A 213 -26.61 -5.87 -18.75
C ALA A 213 -27.97 -5.62 -19.39
N VAL A 214 -28.76 -4.75 -18.76
CA VAL A 214 -30.11 -4.36 -19.21
C VAL A 214 -30.08 -2.98 -19.86
N VAL A 215 -29.15 -2.12 -19.43
CA VAL A 215 -29.01 -0.75 -19.92
C VAL A 215 -27.59 -0.54 -20.44
N VAL A 216 -27.46 -0.01 -21.65
CA VAL A 216 -26.19 0.53 -22.15
C VAL A 216 -26.05 1.92 -21.52
N ALA A 217 -25.07 2.10 -20.66
CA ALA A 217 -24.89 3.35 -19.94
C ALA A 217 -24.72 4.56 -20.88
N PRO A 218 -25.24 5.74 -20.49
CA PRO A 218 -24.95 6.97 -21.21
C PRO A 218 -23.45 7.25 -21.20
N GLN A 219 -22.93 7.77 -22.30
CA GLN A 219 -21.54 8.24 -22.36
C GLN A 219 -21.37 9.42 -21.38
N PRO A 220 -20.24 9.53 -20.66
CA PRO A 220 -19.94 10.73 -19.89
C PRO A 220 -19.84 11.92 -20.87
N GLU A 221 -20.45 13.02 -20.49
CA GLU A 221 -20.34 14.31 -21.18
C GLU A 221 -18.91 14.85 -21.10
#